data_75192c62e94615384e7c40ca9be8ffd3
#
_entry.id   75192c62e94615384e7c40ca9be8ffd3
#
_cell.length_a   1.000
_cell.length_b   1.000
_cell.length_c   1.000
_cell.angle_alpha   90.00
_cell.angle_beta   90.00
_cell.angle_gamma   90.00
#
_symmetry.space_group_name_H-M   'P 1'
#
loop_
_entity.id
_entity.type
_entity.pdbx_description
1 polymer ?
#
loop_
_entity_poly.entity_id
_entity_poly.type
_entity_poly.pdbx_seq_one_letter_code
_entity_poly.pdbx_strand_id
1 'polypeptide(L)'
;MKRLSTLMFFLAVLFAGVSTAVNAATVQQALKCNTSAHPGQPGACPSSYQLYDDDATYKAAIDKALNPVGLKGMFGKGGYMDGPGSAYPVNINGTIWIEGNGCKANACGWDFIVTLYNPKTHEVVGYRYNGLDDPAYLVWFGEIGVHEFAYLVKNYVAAVN
;
A
#
# COMPACT_ATOMS: atom_id res chain seq x y z
N MET A 1 -53.71 15.70 -54.61
CA MET A 1 -52.86 16.26 -53.55
C MET A 1 -52.36 15.11 -52.70
N LYS A 2 -51.13 14.67 -52.85
CA LYS A 2 -50.52 13.55 -52.12
C LYS A 2 -49.63 14.18 -51.03
N ARG A 3 -49.91 13.92 -49.76
CA ARG A 3 -49.06 14.34 -48.63
C ARG A 3 -47.94 13.30 -48.42
N LEU A 4 -46.70 13.72 -48.64
CA LEU A 4 -45.49 12.96 -48.31
C LEU A 4 -45.25 13.11 -46.80
N SER A 5 -45.30 11.96 -46.09
CA SER A 5 -44.99 11.90 -44.64
C SER A 5 -43.51 11.55 -44.49
N THR A 6 -42.71 12.54 -44.06
CA THR A 6 -41.27 12.33 -43.85
C THR A 6 -41.07 11.69 -42.48
N LEU A 7 -40.67 10.44 -42.46
CA LEU A 7 -40.30 9.67 -41.25
C LEU A 7 -38.85 10.02 -40.86
N MET A 8 -38.67 10.83 -39.83
CA MET A 8 -37.37 11.10 -39.25
C MET A 8 -36.98 9.93 -38.34
N PHE A 9 -36.01 9.13 -38.74
CA PHE A 9 -35.33 8.17 -37.85
C PHE A 9 -34.32 8.89 -36.98
N PHE A 10 -34.58 9.00 -35.71
CA PHE A 10 -33.59 9.38 -34.70
C PHE A 10 -32.72 8.18 -34.38
N LEU A 11 -31.50 8.18 -34.87
CA LEU A 11 -30.47 7.20 -34.50
C LEU A 11 -29.90 7.63 -33.12
N ALA A 12 -30.39 7.02 -32.02
CA ALA A 12 -29.81 7.18 -30.72
C ALA A 12 -28.52 6.35 -30.63
N VAL A 13 -27.37 7.01 -30.80
CA VAL A 13 -26.06 6.40 -30.54
C VAL A 13 -25.87 6.26 -29.03
N LEU A 14 -26.10 5.05 -28.53
CA LEU A 14 -25.75 4.68 -27.16
C LEU A 14 -24.21 4.60 -27.05
N PHE A 15 -23.59 5.67 -26.58
CA PHE A 15 -22.23 5.61 -26.06
C PHE A 15 -22.23 4.77 -24.80
N ALA A 16 -21.96 3.48 -24.93
CA ALA A 16 -21.56 2.64 -23.82
C ALA A 16 -20.17 3.10 -23.36
N GLY A 17 -20.16 4.02 -22.41
CA GLY A 17 -18.94 4.41 -21.72
C GLY A 17 -18.35 3.18 -21.05
N VAL A 18 -17.24 2.66 -21.56
CA VAL A 18 -16.44 1.66 -20.85
C VAL A 18 -15.82 2.38 -19.66
N SER A 19 -16.52 2.37 -18.54
CA SER A 19 -15.94 2.76 -17.26
C SER A 19 -14.88 1.70 -16.94
N THR A 20 -13.62 2.01 -17.15
CA THR A 20 -12.51 1.25 -16.57
C THR A 20 -12.66 1.40 -15.05
N ALA A 21 -13.27 0.40 -14.41
CA ALA A 21 -13.26 0.31 -12.97
C ALA A 21 -11.79 0.26 -12.54
N VAL A 22 -11.31 1.33 -11.92
CA VAL A 22 -10.04 1.32 -11.22
C VAL A 22 -10.26 0.33 -10.08
N ASN A 23 -9.69 -0.87 -10.21
CA ASN A 23 -9.80 -1.87 -9.16
C ASN A 23 -9.11 -1.34 -7.91
N ALA A 24 -9.87 -1.21 -6.82
CA ALA A 24 -9.34 -0.87 -5.52
C ALA A 24 -8.26 -1.87 -5.11
N ALA A 25 -7.16 -1.38 -4.53
CA ALA A 25 -6.10 -2.23 -4.02
C ALA A 25 -6.59 -3.03 -2.81
N THR A 26 -6.28 -4.32 -2.75
CA THR A 26 -6.73 -5.21 -1.68
C THR A 26 -5.59 -6.06 -1.13
N VAL A 27 -5.77 -6.52 0.13
CA VAL A 27 -4.89 -7.52 0.74
C VAL A 27 -4.75 -8.77 -0.14
N GLN A 28 -5.83 -9.23 -0.79
CA GLN A 28 -5.78 -10.38 -1.70
C GLN A 28 -4.95 -10.12 -2.96
N GLN A 29 -4.96 -8.91 -3.47
CA GLN A 29 -4.10 -8.51 -4.59
C GLN A 29 -2.63 -8.49 -4.14
N ALA A 30 -2.33 -7.92 -2.98
CA ALA A 30 -0.98 -7.91 -2.42
C ALA A 30 -0.44 -9.34 -2.18
N LEU A 31 -1.28 -10.29 -1.72
CA LEU A 31 -0.90 -11.69 -1.49
C LEU A 31 -0.56 -12.46 -2.78
N LYS A 32 -1.10 -12.05 -3.92
CA LYS A 32 -0.98 -12.75 -5.21
C LYS A 32 -0.15 -12.01 -6.24
N CYS A 33 0.37 -10.85 -5.88
CA CYS A 33 1.08 -10.00 -6.83
C CYS A 33 2.44 -10.61 -7.24
N ASN A 34 2.90 -10.22 -8.42
CA ASN A 34 4.22 -10.54 -8.92
C ASN A 34 5.22 -9.44 -8.53
N THR A 35 6.10 -9.74 -7.60
CA THR A 35 7.13 -8.79 -7.13
C THR A 35 8.15 -8.39 -8.20
N SER A 36 8.23 -9.15 -9.31
CA SER A 36 9.09 -8.82 -10.45
C SER A 36 8.39 -7.94 -11.49
N ALA A 37 7.08 -7.73 -11.38
CA ALA A 37 6.36 -6.85 -12.30
C ALA A 37 6.55 -5.38 -11.90
N HIS A 38 6.78 -4.53 -12.91
CA HIS A 38 6.87 -3.09 -12.66
C HIS A 38 5.51 -2.48 -12.35
N PRO A 39 5.45 -1.38 -11.59
CA PRO A 39 4.21 -0.67 -11.32
C PRO A 39 3.44 -0.35 -12.61
N GLY A 40 2.12 -0.61 -12.59
CA GLY A 40 1.24 -0.44 -13.76
C GLY A 40 1.17 -1.63 -14.71
N GLN A 41 2.00 -2.65 -14.56
CA GLN A 41 1.87 -3.91 -15.31
C GLN A 41 0.80 -4.82 -14.72
N PRO A 42 0.16 -5.69 -15.51
CA PRO A 42 -0.76 -6.70 -15.00
C PRO A 42 -0.08 -7.58 -13.93
N GLY A 43 -0.74 -7.73 -12.79
CA GLY A 43 -0.24 -8.53 -11.67
C GLY A 43 0.84 -7.85 -10.82
N ALA A 44 1.20 -6.60 -11.08
CA ALA A 44 2.11 -5.84 -10.21
C ALA A 44 1.55 -5.72 -8.79
N CYS A 45 2.45 -5.62 -7.81
CA CYS A 45 2.06 -5.38 -6.43
C CYS A 45 1.43 -3.99 -6.28
N PRO A 46 0.37 -3.85 -5.47
CA PRO A 46 -0.19 -2.54 -5.18
C PRO A 46 0.84 -1.69 -4.41
N SER A 47 0.72 -0.37 -4.51
CA SER A 47 1.48 0.46 -3.59
C SER A 47 0.93 0.36 -2.17
N SER A 48 1.78 0.53 -1.19
CA SER A 48 1.39 0.43 0.23
C SER A 48 0.35 1.49 0.61
N TYR A 49 0.47 2.71 0.07
CA TYR A 49 -0.50 3.77 0.33
C TYR A 49 -1.86 3.51 -0.35
N GLN A 50 -1.89 2.92 -1.56
CA GLN A 50 -3.14 2.52 -2.20
C GLN A 50 -3.84 1.42 -1.39
N LEU A 51 -3.08 0.42 -0.94
CA LEU A 51 -3.64 -0.63 -0.08
C LEU A 51 -4.20 -0.04 1.23
N TYR A 52 -3.51 0.92 1.82
CA TYR A 52 -3.99 1.61 3.01
C TYR A 52 -5.26 2.43 2.74
N ASP A 53 -5.36 3.12 1.62
CA ASP A 53 -6.52 3.96 1.30
C ASP A 53 -7.75 3.12 0.87
N ASP A 54 -7.53 2.00 0.20
CA ASP A 54 -8.58 1.20 -0.45
C ASP A 54 -9.08 0.04 0.42
N ASP A 55 -8.24 -0.55 1.30
CA ASP A 55 -8.61 -1.69 2.16
C ASP A 55 -8.83 -1.25 3.61
N ALA A 56 -10.07 -1.14 4.01
CA ALA A 56 -10.46 -0.63 5.34
C ALA A 56 -9.91 -1.50 6.49
N THR A 57 -9.77 -2.83 6.30
CA THR A 57 -9.25 -3.75 7.31
C THR A 57 -7.75 -3.55 7.49
N TYR A 58 -7.02 -3.46 6.38
CA TYR A 58 -5.59 -3.14 6.39
C TYR A 58 -5.34 -1.78 7.05
N LYS A 59 -6.10 -0.74 6.64
CA LYS A 59 -6.03 0.60 7.22
C LYS A 59 -6.23 0.59 8.73
N ALA A 60 -7.29 -0.05 9.20
CA ALA A 60 -7.59 -0.11 10.64
C ALA A 60 -6.46 -0.78 11.44
N ALA A 61 -5.84 -1.83 10.89
CA ALA A 61 -4.72 -2.52 11.51
C ALA A 61 -3.46 -1.64 11.56
N ILE A 62 -3.12 -0.97 10.47
CA ILE A 62 -2.00 -0.01 10.41
C ILE A 62 -2.20 1.13 11.41
N ASP A 63 -3.38 1.76 11.41
CA ASP A 63 -3.69 2.86 12.34
C ASP A 63 -3.59 2.41 13.81
N LYS A 64 -4.08 1.20 14.13
CA LYS A 64 -3.97 0.62 15.47
C LYS A 64 -2.51 0.48 15.94
N ALA A 65 -1.62 0.06 15.05
CA ALA A 65 -0.20 -0.12 15.37
C ALA A 65 0.56 1.22 15.46
N LEU A 66 0.23 2.19 14.61
CA LEU A 66 0.93 3.47 14.51
C LEU A 66 0.47 4.51 15.53
N ASN A 67 -0.80 4.47 15.96
CA ASN A 67 -1.37 5.44 16.92
C ASN A 67 -0.59 5.52 18.26
N PRO A 68 -0.22 4.40 18.91
CA PRO A 68 0.46 4.44 20.20
C PRO A 68 1.85 5.12 20.16
N VAL A 69 2.49 5.12 18.99
CA VAL A 69 3.83 5.70 18.78
C VAL A 69 3.79 7.07 18.10
N GLY A 70 2.61 7.71 18.00
CA GLY A 70 2.45 9.06 17.47
C GLY A 70 2.58 9.17 15.94
N LEU A 71 2.50 8.06 15.21
CA LEU A 71 2.64 8.00 13.76
C LEU A 71 1.29 7.92 13.01
N LYS A 72 0.19 8.25 13.67
CA LYS A 72 -1.14 8.26 13.07
C LYS A 72 -1.20 9.17 11.84
N GLY A 73 -1.84 8.68 10.76
CA GLY A 73 -2.05 9.45 9.54
C GLY A 73 -0.79 9.70 8.71
N MET A 74 0.33 9.07 9.05
CA MET A 74 1.56 9.17 8.25
C MET A 74 1.51 8.31 6.98
N PHE A 75 0.71 7.25 6.99
CA PHE A 75 0.52 6.35 5.84
C PHE A 75 -0.68 6.83 5.01
N GLY A 76 -0.67 6.52 3.69
CA GLY A 76 -1.77 6.85 2.79
C GLY A 76 -1.50 8.04 1.88
N LYS A 77 -2.40 8.26 0.93
CA LYS A 77 -2.28 9.34 -0.06
C LYS A 77 -2.34 10.72 0.61
N GLY A 78 -1.34 11.54 0.32
CA GLY A 78 -1.21 12.85 0.95
C GLY A 78 -0.77 12.81 2.41
N GLY A 79 -0.46 11.63 2.94
CA GLY A 79 0.22 11.46 4.22
C GLY A 79 1.70 11.81 4.13
N TYR A 80 2.35 11.83 5.27
CA TYR A 80 3.80 12.14 5.32
C TYR A 80 4.66 11.12 4.59
N MET A 81 4.24 9.84 4.56
CA MET A 81 4.89 8.71 3.90
C MET A 81 4.17 8.35 2.60
N ASP A 82 3.98 9.31 1.71
CA ASP A 82 3.31 9.14 0.42
C ASP A 82 4.27 8.83 -0.75
N GLY A 83 5.54 8.66 -0.45
CA GLY A 83 6.55 8.23 -1.42
C GLY A 83 6.32 6.80 -1.92
N PRO A 84 6.96 6.44 -3.04
CA PRO A 84 6.75 5.12 -3.67
C PRO A 84 7.16 3.99 -2.73
N GLY A 85 6.27 3.05 -2.56
CA GLY A 85 6.49 1.82 -1.82
C GLY A 85 5.47 0.78 -2.24
N SER A 86 5.86 -0.48 -2.28
CA SER A 86 4.99 -1.60 -2.67
C SER A 86 4.55 -2.41 -1.47
N ALA A 87 3.37 -3.02 -1.58
CA ALA A 87 2.90 -4.02 -0.64
C ALA A 87 2.97 -5.40 -1.29
N TYR A 88 3.76 -6.33 -0.73
CA TYR A 88 4.01 -7.65 -1.30
C TYR A 88 4.13 -8.73 -0.23
N PRO A 89 3.88 -10.03 -0.60
CA PRO A 89 3.95 -11.11 0.37
C PRO A 89 5.39 -11.49 0.69
N VAL A 90 5.65 -11.75 1.97
CA VAL A 90 6.91 -12.31 2.47
C VAL A 90 6.61 -13.49 3.38
N ASN A 91 7.49 -14.50 3.36
CA ASN A 91 7.38 -15.65 4.27
C ASN A 91 8.39 -15.49 5.39
N ILE A 92 7.90 -15.40 6.62
CA ILE A 92 8.72 -15.31 7.83
C ILE A 92 8.40 -16.52 8.68
N ASN A 93 9.32 -17.47 8.76
CA ASN A 93 9.18 -18.72 9.53
C ASN A 93 7.87 -19.47 9.26
N GLY A 94 7.48 -19.61 7.97
CA GLY A 94 6.26 -20.31 7.56
C GLY A 94 4.96 -19.48 7.63
N THR A 95 5.02 -18.30 8.19
CA THR A 95 3.89 -17.35 8.21
C THR A 95 4.01 -16.35 7.06
N ILE A 96 2.93 -16.19 6.29
CA ILE A 96 2.87 -15.18 5.23
C ILE A 96 2.44 -13.85 5.84
N TRP A 97 3.28 -12.85 5.64
CA TRP A 97 3.04 -11.45 5.95
C TRP A 97 2.95 -10.64 4.67
N ILE A 98 2.33 -9.49 4.72
CA ILE A 98 2.44 -8.47 3.68
C ILE A 98 3.42 -7.41 4.18
N GLU A 99 4.58 -7.30 3.53
CA GLU A 99 5.48 -6.18 3.75
C GLU A 99 4.95 -4.97 2.99
N GLY A 100 4.79 -3.86 3.71
CA GLY A 100 4.44 -2.57 3.17
C GLY A 100 5.54 -1.57 3.44
N ASN A 101 5.92 -0.81 2.42
CA ASN A 101 6.95 0.22 2.50
C ASN A 101 6.37 1.59 2.20
N GLY A 102 6.86 2.60 2.87
CA GLY A 102 6.56 3.99 2.58
C GLY A 102 7.75 4.87 2.93
N CYS A 103 7.88 6.01 2.28
CA CYS A 103 8.93 6.96 2.58
C CYS A 103 8.45 8.38 2.37
N LYS A 104 9.12 9.33 3.00
CA LYS A 104 8.91 10.75 2.70
C LYS A 104 9.37 11.04 1.27
N ALA A 105 8.52 11.70 0.49
CA ALA A 105 8.86 12.10 -0.86
C ALA A 105 10.19 12.87 -0.91
N ASN A 106 11.06 12.51 -1.84
CA ASN A 106 12.43 13.03 -2.00
C ASN A 106 13.41 12.71 -0.85
N ALA A 107 13.04 11.84 0.10
CA ALA A 107 13.88 11.47 1.24
C ALA A 107 13.84 9.97 1.56
N CYS A 108 13.52 9.12 0.58
CA CYS A 108 13.31 7.68 0.79
C CYS A 108 14.50 6.92 1.40
N GLY A 109 15.73 7.41 1.23
CA GLY A 109 16.91 6.84 1.89
C GLY A 109 17.12 7.32 3.34
N TRP A 110 16.37 8.33 3.80
CA TRP A 110 16.59 8.99 5.09
C TRP A 110 15.37 8.98 6.00
N ASP A 111 14.16 8.88 5.44
CA ASP A 111 12.93 8.82 6.22
C ASP A 111 11.96 7.84 5.57
N PHE A 112 11.83 6.67 6.20
CA PHE A 112 11.03 5.57 5.68
C PHE A 112 10.42 4.73 6.79
N ILE A 113 9.36 4.04 6.41
CA ILE A 113 8.62 3.11 7.27
C ILE A 113 8.54 1.75 6.59
N VAL A 114 8.69 0.70 7.36
CA VAL A 114 8.45 -0.69 6.96
C VAL A 114 7.43 -1.30 7.88
N THR A 115 6.41 -1.91 7.31
CA THR A 115 5.33 -2.59 8.03
C THR A 115 5.28 -4.06 7.61
N LEU A 116 4.98 -4.95 8.53
CA LEU A 116 4.58 -6.33 8.29
C LEU A 116 3.13 -6.48 8.79
N TYR A 117 2.22 -6.76 7.89
CA TYR A 117 0.81 -7.01 8.20
C TYR A 117 0.51 -8.50 8.07
N ASN A 118 -0.06 -9.11 9.11
CA ASN A 118 -0.52 -10.48 9.08
C ASN A 118 -1.97 -10.55 8.59
N PRO A 119 -2.25 -11.13 7.41
CA PRO A 119 -3.60 -11.15 6.85
C PRO A 119 -4.58 -12.08 7.59
N LYS A 120 -4.10 -12.93 8.50
CA LYS A 120 -4.93 -13.84 9.28
C LYS A 120 -5.33 -13.26 10.64
N THR A 121 -4.39 -12.60 11.33
CA THR A 121 -4.59 -12.06 12.67
C THR A 121 -4.85 -10.56 12.67
N HIS A 122 -4.60 -9.88 11.55
CA HIS A 122 -4.61 -8.42 11.40
C HIS A 122 -3.63 -7.69 12.32
N GLU A 123 -2.60 -8.40 12.79
CA GLU A 123 -1.49 -7.80 13.52
C GLU A 123 -0.58 -7.03 12.57
N VAL A 124 -0.04 -5.94 13.07
CA VAL A 124 0.95 -5.12 12.37
C VAL A 124 2.13 -4.89 13.28
N VAL A 125 3.31 -5.13 12.74
CA VAL A 125 4.58 -4.80 13.39
C VAL A 125 5.48 -4.09 12.39
N GLY A 126 6.46 -3.32 12.88
CA GLY A 126 7.35 -2.65 11.96
C GLY A 126 8.23 -1.60 12.63
N TYR A 127 8.83 -0.77 11.81
CA TYR A 127 9.64 0.36 12.26
C TYR A 127 9.53 1.56 11.31
N ARG A 128 9.79 2.74 11.87
CA ARG A 128 10.11 3.96 11.10
C ARG A 128 11.53 4.39 11.44
N TYR A 129 12.32 4.65 10.42
CA TYR A 129 13.60 5.33 10.52
C TYR A 129 13.45 6.77 10.04
N ASN A 130 13.98 7.71 10.82
CA ASN A 130 14.11 9.10 10.42
C ASN A 130 15.56 9.55 10.65
N GLY A 131 16.31 9.63 9.58
CA GLY A 131 17.69 10.13 9.54
C GLY A 131 17.80 11.60 9.13
N LEU A 132 16.65 12.30 8.96
CA LEU A 132 16.62 13.74 8.66
C LEU A 132 16.71 14.58 9.92
N ASP A 133 16.28 14.04 11.06
CA ASP A 133 16.35 14.71 12.34
C ASP A 133 17.74 14.54 12.99
N ASP A 134 18.12 15.46 13.85
CA ASP A 134 19.35 15.38 14.65
C ASP A 134 19.01 15.40 16.14
N PRO A 135 19.20 14.28 16.87
CA PRO A 135 19.73 12.99 16.39
C PRO A 135 18.73 12.18 15.53
N ALA A 136 19.25 11.40 14.59
CA ALA A 136 18.45 10.40 13.88
C ALA A 136 17.81 9.40 14.85
N TYR A 137 16.61 8.91 14.54
CA TYR A 137 15.92 7.98 15.43
C TYR A 137 15.24 6.84 14.67
N LEU A 138 15.02 5.74 15.41
CA LEU A 138 14.32 4.54 14.98
C LEU A 138 13.19 4.25 15.96
N VAL A 139 11.96 4.19 15.45
CA VAL A 139 10.76 3.87 16.23
C VAL A 139 10.24 2.51 15.82
N TRP A 140 10.16 1.57 16.75
CA TRP A 140 9.52 0.28 16.58
C TRP A 140 8.07 0.36 17.01
N PHE A 141 7.18 -0.40 16.36
CA PHE A 141 5.77 -0.46 16.70
C PHE A 141 5.19 -1.86 16.52
N GLY A 142 4.09 -2.14 17.24
CA GLY A 142 3.45 -3.44 17.32
C GLY A 142 4.17 -4.40 18.28
N GLU A 143 3.56 -5.57 18.49
CA GLU A 143 4.14 -6.65 19.32
C GLU A 143 5.04 -7.53 18.44
N ILE A 144 6.34 -7.23 18.41
CA ILE A 144 7.29 -7.84 17.48
C ILE A 144 7.80 -9.16 18.06
N GLY A 145 7.53 -10.27 17.37
CA GLY A 145 8.12 -11.57 17.67
C GLY A 145 9.58 -11.68 17.22
N VAL A 146 10.28 -12.70 17.70
CA VAL A 146 11.72 -12.89 17.42
C VAL A 146 12.03 -13.04 15.93
N HIS A 147 11.16 -13.70 15.17
CA HIS A 147 11.34 -13.93 13.73
C HIS A 147 11.09 -12.67 12.90
N GLU A 148 10.03 -11.94 13.24
CA GLU A 148 9.70 -10.66 12.63
C GLU A 148 10.78 -9.63 12.93
N PHE A 149 11.28 -9.58 14.17
CA PHE A 149 12.38 -8.70 14.56
C PHE A 149 13.65 -8.99 13.75
N ALA A 150 14.06 -10.27 13.65
CA ALA A 150 15.24 -10.65 12.87
C ALA A 150 15.11 -10.26 11.38
N TYR A 151 13.90 -10.44 10.81
CA TYR A 151 13.60 -10.04 9.45
C TYR A 151 13.70 -8.53 9.26
N LEU A 152 13.05 -7.75 10.13
CA LEU A 152 13.04 -6.29 10.07
C LEU A 152 14.41 -5.67 10.30
N VAL A 153 15.23 -6.21 11.23
CA VAL A 153 16.60 -5.76 11.45
C VAL A 153 17.47 -5.98 10.22
N LYS A 154 17.34 -7.13 9.56
CA LYS A 154 18.07 -7.40 8.30
C LYS A 154 17.72 -6.37 7.23
N ASN A 155 16.44 -6.04 7.08
CA ASN A 155 15.98 -5.04 6.12
C ASN A 155 16.48 -3.64 6.49
N TYR A 156 16.44 -3.26 7.77
CA TYR A 156 16.96 -1.99 8.26
C TYR A 156 18.45 -1.83 7.94
N VAL A 157 19.26 -2.83 8.28
CA VAL A 157 20.72 -2.78 8.01
C VAL A 157 21.01 -2.67 6.52
N ALA A 158 20.23 -3.33 5.66
CA ALA A 158 20.39 -3.23 4.21
C ALA A 158 19.96 -1.86 3.64
N ALA A 159 19.06 -1.16 4.32
CA ALA A 159 18.55 0.14 3.85
C ALA A 159 19.44 1.33 4.26
N VAL A 160 20.20 1.21 5.37
CA VAL A 160 21.01 2.32 5.93
C VAL A 160 22.52 2.22 5.65
N ASN A 161 23.00 1.13 5.04
CA ASN A 161 24.37 0.91 4.58
C ASN A 161 24.49 1.06 3.07
#